data_a6c075daa94c0ce92252cb151ef20daa
#
_entry.id   a6c075daa94c0ce92252cb151ef20daa
#
_cell.length_a   1.000
_cell.length_b   1.000
_cell.length_c   1.000
_cell.angle_alpha   90.00
_cell.angle_beta   90.00
_cell.angle_gamma   90.00
#
_symmetry.space_group_name_H-M   'P 1'
#
loop_
_entity.id
_entity.type
_entity.pdbx_description
1 polymer ?
#
loop_
_entity_poly.entity_id
_entity_poly.type
_entity_poly.pdbx_seq_one_letter_code
_entity_poly.pdbx_strand_id
1 'polypeptide(L)'
;MTDDKTLDLILRNARSYGDFLDKPVPVELLRAAHDLMKWGPTTANSQPARIVYLRSRESREKLRPALSPVNLEKTMKAPLVAIVAYDTRFYEHLPRLYHNPDAINWYNKPAVAEINGFRNGSLQGAYLILALRAVGLDCGPMSGFDNAKADMAYFPDGRLKSNFLINIGYGIGAKLPPRNPRFTFDEICRIL
;
A
#
# COMPACT_ATOMS: atom_id res chain seq x y z
N MET A 1 -23.98 -14.35 1.67
CA MET A 1 -23.45 -13.22 2.47
C MET A 1 -22.04 -13.59 2.90
N THR A 2 -21.12 -12.63 2.89
CA THR A 2 -19.75 -12.85 3.39
C THR A 2 -19.80 -13.16 4.89
N ASP A 3 -18.98 -14.13 5.37
CA ASP A 3 -18.88 -14.47 6.78
C ASP A 3 -18.48 -13.25 7.63
N ASP A 4 -19.19 -13.01 8.71
CA ASP A 4 -18.90 -11.89 9.64
C ASP A 4 -17.47 -11.93 10.18
N LYS A 5 -16.91 -13.12 10.40
CA LYS A 5 -15.51 -13.29 10.82
C LYS A 5 -14.51 -12.71 9.81
N THR A 6 -14.78 -12.87 8.53
CA THR A 6 -13.94 -12.29 7.47
C THR A 6 -14.03 -10.77 7.50
N LEU A 7 -15.21 -10.18 7.61
CA LEU A 7 -15.38 -8.73 7.71
C LEU A 7 -14.73 -8.15 8.96
N ASP A 8 -14.80 -8.86 10.06
CA ASP A 8 -14.11 -8.50 11.30
C ASP A 8 -12.59 -8.52 11.13
N LEU A 9 -12.05 -9.57 10.52
CA LEU A 9 -10.62 -9.72 10.30
C LEU A 9 -10.05 -8.59 9.41
N ILE A 10 -10.71 -8.29 8.30
CA ILE A 10 -10.14 -7.35 7.31
C ILE A 10 -10.49 -5.88 7.56
N LEU A 11 -11.60 -5.59 8.26
CA LEU A 11 -12.12 -4.22 8.47
C LEU A 11 -12.48 -3.90 9.91
N ARG A 12 -13.55 -4.58 10.49
CA ARG A 12 -14.18 -4.09 11.73
C ARG A 12 -13.25 -4.19 12.94
N ASN A 13 -12.52 -5.31 13.12
CA ASN A 13 -11.58 -5.53 14.23
C ASN A 13 -10.14 -5.21 13.85
N ALA A 14 -9.84 -5.03 12.56
CA ALA A 14 -8.50 -4.66 12.10
C ALA A 14 -8.05 -3.31 12.67
N ARG A 15 -6.75 -3.20 12.98
CA ARG A 15 -6.11 -2.00 13.52
C ARG A 15 -4.88 -1.62 12.68
N SER A 16 -4.45 -0.36 12.83
CA SER A 16 -3.12 0.07 12.36
C SER A 16 -2.13 -0.11 13.50
N TYR A 17 -1.11 -0.95 13.28
CA TYR A 17 -0.14 -1.31 14.31
C TYR A 17 1.13 -0.47 14.20
N GLY A 18 1.70 -0.08 15.33
CA GLY A 18 3.02 0.55 15.45
C GLY A 18 4.08 -0.42 15.98
N ASP A 19 3.65 -1.43 16.74
CA ASP A 19 4.53 -2.45 17.32
C ASP A 19 4.19 -3.84 16.75
N PHE A 20 5.23 -4.64 16.50
CA PHE A 20 5.13 -5.98 15.91
C PHE A 20 5.99 -6.96 16.68
N LEU A 21 5.59 -8.24 16.66
CA LEU A 21 6.45 -9.31 17.14
C LEU A 21 7.71 -9.39 16.27
N ASP A 22 8.83 -9.75 16.90
CA ASP A 22 10.08 -10.07 16.19
C ASP A 22 9.96 -11.46 15.54
N LYS A 23 9.12 -11.52 14.51
CA LYS A 23 8.82 -12.75 13.76
C LYS A 23 8.90 -12.45 12.26
N PRO A 24 9.72 -13.19 11.51
CA PRO A 24 9.83 -13.00 10.06
C PRO A 24 8.50 -13.20 9.35
N VAL A 25 8.24 -12.37 8.33
CA VAL A 25 7.09 -12.54 7.44
C VAL A 25 7.47 -13.48 6.30
N PRO A 26 6.80 -14.64 6.13
CA PRO A 26 7.04 -15.56 5.02
C PRO A 26 6.73 -14.93 3.66
N VAL A 27 7.55 -15.21 2.65
CA VAL A 27 7.33 -14.69 1.27
C VAL A 27 6.04 -15.26 0.67
N GLU A 28 5.67 -16.46 1.07
CA GLU A 28 4.45 -17.15 0.65
C GLU A 28 3.19 -16.34 1.02
N LEU A 29 3.16 -15.71 2.19
CA LEU A 29 2.07 -14.83 2.60
C LEU A 29 2.02 -13.55 1.76
N LEU A 30 3.18 -13.02 1.35
CA LEU A 30 3.22 -11.85 0.45
C LEU A 30 2.70 -12.21 -0.95
N ARG A 31 3.02 -13.40 -1.45
CA ARG A 31 2.48 -13.93 -2.71
C ARG A 31 0.98 -14.14 -2.62
N ALA A 32 0.50 -14.77 -1.56
CA ALA A 32 -0.93 -14.97 -1.32
C ALA A 32 -1.69 -13.63 -1.22
N ALA A 33 -1.13 -12.64 -0.53
CA ALA A 33 -1.71 -11.30 -0.48
C ALA A 33 -1.74 -10.63 -1.86
N HIS A 34 -0.68 -10.76 -2.67
CA HIS A 34 -0.67 -10.28 -4.05
C HIS A 34 -1.76 -10.96 -4.90
N ASP A 35 -1.93 -12.27 -4.76
CA ASP A 35 -2.93 -13.04 -5.52
C ASP A 35 -4.36 -12.63 -5.21
N LEU A 36 -4.62 -12.10 -4.02
CA LEU A 36 -5.90 -11.47 -3.66
C LEU A 36 -5.99 -10.03 -4.17
N MET A 37 -4.98 -9.20 -3.89
CA MET A 37 -4.99 -7.78 -4.23
C MET A 37 -5.11 -7.51 -5.72
N LYS A 38 -4.53 -8.36 -6.59
CA LYS A 38 -4.52 -8.18 -8.04
C LYS A 38 -5.91 -8.17 -8.69
N TRP A 39 -6.93 -8.68 -7.99
CA TRP A 39 -8.31 -8.68 -8.47
C TRP A 39 -9.07 -7.38 -8.18
N GLY A 40 -8.50 -6.48 -7.38
CA GLY A 40 -9.08 -5.17 -7.16
C GLY A 40 -9.07 -4.33 -8.44
N PRO A 41 -10.20 -3.66 -8.79
CA PRO A 41 -10.32 -2.92 -10.03
C PRO A 41 -9.43 -1.67 -10.06
N THR A 42 -8.94 -1.34 -11.26
CA THR A 42 -8.27 -0.08 -11.58
C THR A 42 -8.79 0.46 -12.90
N THR A 43 -8.65 1.77 -13.12
CA THR A 43 -9.07 2.41 -14.38
C THR A 43 -8.40 1.71 -15.57
N ALA A 44 -9.19 1.26 -16.55
CA ALA A 44 -8.73 0.52 -17.73
C ALA A 44 -7.77 -0.64 -17.38
N ASN A 45 -7.98 -1.29 -16.23
CA ASN A 45 -7.11 -2.35 -15.71
C ASN A 45 -5.60 -1.96 -15.69
N SER A 46 -5.32 -0.70 -15.41
CA SER A 46 -3.98 -0.08 -15.58
C SER A 46 -2.91 -0.59 -14.60
N GLN A 47 -3.32 -1.06 -13.44
CA GLN A 47 -2.46 -1.69 -12.41
C GLN A 47 -1.10 -0.98 -12.20
N PRO A 48 -1.11 0.33 -11.87
CA PRO A 48 0.13 1.11 -11.79
C PRO A 48 0.98 0.79 -10.57
N ALA A 49 0.43 0.16 -9.53
CA ALA A 49 1.18 -0.08 -8.29
C ALA A 49 2.42 -0.94 -8.52
N ARG A 50 3.49 -0.57 -7.82
CA ARG A 50 4.73 -1.34 -7.68
C ARG A 50 5.05 -1.41 -6.19
N ILE A 51 5.17 -2.62 -5.67
CA ILE A 51 5.38 -2.85 -4.24
C ILE A 51 6.81 -3.30 -4.01
N VAL A 52 7.57 -2.53 -3.24
CA VAL A 52 8.94 -2.86 -2.86
C VAL A 52 8.98 -3.24 -1.39
N TYR A 53 9.34 -4.47 -1.10
CA TYR A 53 9.43 -5.01 0.25
C TYR A 53 10.85 -4.88 0.81
N LEU A 54 11.01 -4.10 1.87
CA LEU A 54 12.28 -3.88 2.58
C LEU A 54 12.39 -4.88 3.73
N ARG A 55 13.05 -5.99 3.49
CA ARG A 55 13.14 -7.10 4.44
C ARG A 55 14.41 -7.03 5.30
N SER A 56 15.55 -6.70 4.71
CA SER A 56 16.81 -6.61 5.45
C SER A 56 16.91 -5.31 6.25
N ARG A 57 17.72 -5.33 7.31
CA ARG A 57 18.04 -4.10 8.06
C ARG A 57 18.68 -3.05 7.13
N GLU A 58 19.60 -3.47 6.28
CA GLU A 58 20.27 -2.59 5.32
C GLU A 58 19.27 -1.89 4.40
N SER A 59 18.30 -2.65 3.85
CA SER A 59 17.27 -2.06 3.00
C SER A 59 16.43 -1.01 3.73
N ARG A 60 16.09 -1.22 5.01
CA ARG A 60 15.37 -0.23 5.83
C ARG A 60 16.22 0.97 6.22
N GLU A 61 17.53 0.78 6.45
CA GLU A 61 18.44 1.90 6.78
C GLU A 61 18.52 2.94 5.65
N LYS A 62 18.40 2.53 4.39
CA LYS A 62 18.29 3.46 3.25
C LYS A 62 17.03 4.34 3.31
N LEU A 63 15.95 3.85 3.95
CA LEU A 63 14.71 4.61 4.13
C LEU A 63 14.79 5.62 5.28
N ARG A 64 15.66 5.38 6.26
CA ARG A 64 15.79 6.18 7.49
C ARG A 64 15.81 7.69 7.27
N PRO A 65 16.60 8.25 6.31
CA PRO A 65 16.66 9.70 6.09
C PRO A 65 15.36 10.32 5.58
N ALA A 66 14.46 9.50 5.03
CA ALA A 66 13.16 9.92 4.53
C ALA A 66 12.06 9.90 5.60
N LEU A 67 12.24 9.15 6.69
CA LEU A 67 11.18 8.96 7.70
C LEU A 67 11.00 10.20 8.58
N SER A 68 9.73 10.58 8.82
CA SER A 68 9.42 11.57 9.86
C SER A 68 9.74 11.02 11.26
N PRO A 69 10.06 11.88 12.24
CA PRO A 69 10.43 11.45 13.59
C PRO A 69 9.41 10.50 14.24
N VAL A 70 8.11 10.76 14.06
CA VAL A 70 7.02 9.94 14.62
C VAL A 70 6.90 8.55 13.99
N ASN A 71 7.46 8.35 12.80
CA ASN A 71 7.42 7.08 12.08
C ASN A 71 8.74 6.31 12.15
N LEU A 72 9.83 6.97 12.52
CA LEU A 72 11.17 6.42 12.46
C LEU A 72 11.30 5.12 13.27
N GLU A 73 11.04 5.17 14.57
CA GLU A 73 11.27 4.04 15.46
C GLU A 73 10.44 2.81 15.08
N LYS A 74 9.13 3.01 14.86
CA LYS A 74 8.20 1.91 14.52
C LYS A 74 8.53 1.27 13.17
N THR A 75 9.01 2.05 12.19
CA THR A 75 9.40 1.54 10.87
C THR A 75 10.69 0.75 10.94
N MET A 76 11.68 1.24 11.70
CA MET A 76 12.94 0.54 11.84
C MET A 76 12.82 -0.79 12.61
N LYS A 77 11.85 -0.89 13.53
CA LYS A 77 11.54 -2.10 14.30
C LYS A 77 10.64 -3.09 13.59
N ALA A 78 9.90 -2.67 12.55
CA ALA A 78 8.98 -3.55 11.85
C ALA A 78 9.72 -4.73 11.17
N PRO A 79 9.17 -5.96 11.21
CA PRO A 79 9.78 -7.12 10.54
C PRO A 79 9.93 -6.94 9.04
N LEU A 80 8.97 -6.21 8.44
CA LEU A 80 8.94 -5.93 7.01
C LEU A 80 8.32 -4.54 6.79
N VAL A 81 8.84 -3.82 5.80
CA VAL A 81 8.26 -2.55 5.33
C VAL A 81 7.99 -2.66 3.84
N ALA A 82 6.80 -2.25 3.41
CA ALA A 82 6.49 -2.09 1.99
C ALA A 82 6.49 -0.61 1.61
N ILE A 83 7.18 -0.27 0.53
CA ILE A 83 6.97 0.97 -0.20
C ILE A 83 5.89 0.68 -1.24
N VAL A 84 4.72 1.29 -1.08
CA VAL A 84 3.71 1.31 -2.13
C VAL A 84 4.07 2.45 -3.07
N ALA A 85 4.51 2.12 -4.27
CA ALA A 85 4.86 3.04 -5.32
C ALA A 85 3.93 2.90 -6.52
N TYR A 86 3.99 3.82 -7.46
CA TYR A 86 3.31 3.70 -8.74
C TYR A 86 4.27 3.97 -9.90
N ASP A 87 4.06 3.27 -11.01
CA ASP A 87 4.78 3.44 -12.26
C ASP A 87 4.25 4.68 -12.99
N THR A 88 5.08 5.69 -13.22
CA THR A 88 4.71 6.92 -13.92
C THR A 88 4.38 6.69 -15.39
N ARG A 89 4.82 5.56 -15.93
CA ARG A 89 4.57 5.13 -17.32
C ARG A 89 3.76 3.84 -17.39
N PHE A 90 2.86 3.62 -16.44
CA PHE A 90 1.98 2.44 -16.40
C PHE A 90 1.23 2.21 -17.71
N TYR A 91 0.92 3.26 -18.44
CA TYR A 91 0.20 3.21 -19.72
C TYR A 91 0.93 2.39 -20.79
N GLU A 92 2.26 2.24 -20.70
CA GLU A 92 3.04 1.38 -21.60
C GLU A 92 2.63 -0.10 -21.49
N HIS A 93 1.98 -0.51 -20.39
CA HIS A 93 1.50 -1.86 -20.17
C HIS A 93 0.06 -2.11 -20.65
N LEU A 94 -0.69 -1.05 -20.96
CA LEU A 94 -2.10 -1.15 -21.36
C LEU A 94 -2.35 -2.06 -22.59
N PRO A 95 -1.50 -2.09 -23.62
CA PRO A 95 -1.70 -3.01 -24.73
C PRO A 95 -1.76 -4.51 -24.34
N ARG A 96 -1.17 -4.86 -23.20
CA ARG A 96 -1.21 -6.22 -22.62
C ARG A 96 -2.34 -6.39 -21.61
N LEU A 97 -2.72 -5.32 -20.91
CA LEU A 97 -3.60 -5.39 -19.73
C LEU A 97 -5.06 -5.03 -20.07
N TYR A 98 -5.29 -4.34 -21.19
CA TYR A 98 -6.61 -3.86 -21.55
C TYR A 98 -6.96 -4.22 -23.00
N HIS A 99 -8.23 -4.49 -23.25
CA HIS A 99 -8.70 -4.99 -24.55
C HIS A 99 -8.59 -3.98 -25.69
N ASN A 100 -8.51 -2.67 -25.39
CA ASN A 100 -8.33 -1.63 -26.40
C ASN A 100 -6.86 -1.16 -26.40
N PRO A 101 -6.08 -1.44 -27.45
CA PRO A 101 -4.69 -1.06 -27.54
C PRO A 101 -4.47 0.45 -27.59
N ASP A 102 -5.46 1.24 -28.06
CA ASP A 102 -5.39 2.70 -28.15
C ASP A 102 -5.45 3.37 -26.76
N ALA A 103 -5.78 2.62 -25.72
CA ALA A 103 -5.80 3.12 -24.36
C ALA A 103 -4.45 3.70 -23.89
N ILE A 104 -3.33 3.29 -24.49
CA ILE A 104 -2.02 3.88 -24.23
C ILE A 104 -2.05 5.41 -24.46
N ASN A 105 -2.81 5.89 -25.44
CA ASN A 105 -2.90 7.30 -25.81
C ASN A 105 -3.76 8.11 -24.82
N TRP A 106 -4.59 7.46 -24.01
CA TRP A 106 -5.45 8.14 -23.04
C TRP A 106 -4.67 8.67 -21.84
N TYR A 107 -3.50 8.08 -21.55
CA TYR A 107 -2.72 8.34 -20.33
C TYR A 107 -1.28 8.79 -20.59
N ASN A 108 -0.86 8.94 -21.84
CA ASN A 108 0.54 9.26 -22.19
C ASN A 108 0.94 10.72 -21.95
N LYS A 109 0.01 11.59 -21.51
CA LYS A 109 0.33 12.95 -21.08
C LYS A 109 0.80 12.94 -19.63
N PRO A 110 1.95 13.55 -19.26
CA PRO A 110 2.55 13.45 -17.93
C PRO A 110 1.60 13.75 -16.78
N ALA A 111 0.84 14.84 -16.83
CA ALA A 111 -0.12 15.19 -15.77
C ALA A 111 -1.28 14.18 -15.64
N VAL A 112 -1.75 13.61 -16.75
CA VAL A 112 -2.79 12.57 -16.75
C VAL A 112 -2.24 11.28 -16.17
N ALA A 113 -1.03 10.89 -16.58
CA ALA A 113 -0.34 9.72 -16.08
C ALA A 113 -0.11 9.82 -14.56
N GLU A 114 0.35 10.97 -14.08
CA GLU A 114 0.61 11.17 -12.65
C GLU A 114 -0.66 11.03 -11.81
N ILE A 115 -1.74 11.74 -12.16
CA ILE A 115 -3.02 11.67 -11.44
C ILE A 115 -3.57 10.24 -11.43
N ASN A 116 -3.55 9.55 -12.56
CA ASN A 116 -4.09 8.20 -12.67
C ASN A 116 -3.18 7.16 -12.01
N GLY A 117 -1.87 7.32 -12.14
CA GLY A 117 -0.88 6.47 -11.46
C GLY A 117 -1.04 6.55 -9.94
N PHE A 118 -1.08 7.76 -9.38
CA PHE A 118 -1.28 7.99 -7.95
C PHE A 118 -2.64 7.45 -7.46
N ARG A 119 -3.75 7.82 -8.13
CA ARG A 119 -5.11 7.39 -7.76
C ARG A 119 -5.24 5.87 -7.73
N ASN A 120 -4.85 5.20 -8.81
CA ASN A 120 -4.98 3.76 -8.92
C ASN A 120 -3.92 3.01 -8.10
N GLY A 121 -2.74 3.59 -7.91
CA GLY A 121 -1.74 3.09 -6.98
C GLY A 121 -2.24 3.11 -5.54
N SER A 122 -3.00 4.16 -5.14
CA SER A 122 -3.64 4.24 -3.81
C SER A 122 -4.74 3.18 -3.65
N LEU A 123 -5.57 2.96 -4.68
CA LEU A 123 -6.57 1.87 -4.67
C LEU A 123 -5.90 0.51 -4.47
N GLN A 124 -4.87 0.20 -5.26
CA GLN A 124 -4.16 -1.07 -5.12
C GLN A 124 -3.44 -1.22 -3.77
N GLY A 125 -2.91 -0.12 -3.22
CA GLY A 125 -2.36 -0.13 -1.88
C GLY A 125 -3.40 -0.41 -0.79
N ALA A 126 -4.64 0.08 -0.95
CA ALA A 126 -5.75 -0.27 -0.06
C ALA A 126 -6.13 -1.75 -0.20
N TYR A 127 -6.20 -2.28 -1.43
CA TYR A 127 -6.43 -3.72 -1.66
C TYR A 127 -5.33 -4.57 -1.03
N LEU A 128 -4.07 -4.13 -1.11
CA LEU A 128 -2.95 -4.82 -0.46
C LEU A 128 -3.12 -4.87 1.06
N ILE A 129 -3.54 -3.78 1.71
CA ILE A 129 -3.79 -3.76 3.16
C ILE A 129 -4.86 -4.80 3.54
N LEU A 130 -5.97 -4.85 2.81
CA LEU A 130 -7.04 -5.82 3.05
C LEU A 130 -6.56 -7.25 2.81
N ALA A 131 -5.80 -7.47 1.74
CA ALA A 131 -5.25 -8.78 1.38
C ALA A 131 -4.23 -9.28 2.41
N LEU A 132 -3.33 -8.41 2.92
CA LEU A 132 -2.38 -8.76 3.98
C LEU A 132 -3.12 -9.20 5.26
N ARG A 133 -4.18 -8.50 5.64
CA ARG A 133 -5.03 -8.89 6.77
C ARG A 133 -5.74 -10.22 6.54
N ALA A 134 -6.24 -10.44 5.33
CA ALA A 134 -6.92 -11.69 4.96
C ALA A 134 -5.98 -12.92 5.07
N VAL A 135 -4.68 -12.74 4.87
CA VAL A 135 -3.69 -13.81 5.04
C VAL A 135 -3.07 -13.87 6.44
N GLY A 136 -3.63 -13.13 7.41
CA GLY A 136 -3.23 -13.17 8.83
C GLY A 136 -2.03 -12.29 9.19
N LEU A 137 -1.73 -11.27 8.37
CA LEU A 137 -0.73 -10.26 8.69
C LEU A 137 -1.39 -8.95 9.13
N ASP A 138 -0.72 -8.25 10.03
CA ASP A 138 -1.12 -6.92 10.47
C ASP A 138 -0.35 -5.83 9.73
N CYS A 139 -0.98 -4.64 9.63
CA CYS A 139 -0.48 -3.52 8.87
C CYS A 139 -0.40 -2.24 9.70
N GLY A 140 0.63 -1.44 9.47
CA GLY A 140 0.75 -0.07 9.94
C GLY A 140 0.99 0.87 8.75
N PRO A 141 -0.06 1.28 8.01
CA PRO A 141 0.10 2.22 6.90
C PRO A 141 0.44 3.63 7.40
N MET A 142 1.28 4.34 6.65
CA MET A 142 1.72 5.70 6.98
C MET A 142 2.14 6.48 5.74
N SER A 143 1.94 7.81 5.79
CA SER A 143 2.38 8.76 4.75
C SER A 143 3.35 9.82 5.29
N GLY A 144 3.71 9.76 6.58
CA GLY A 144 4.64 10.70 7.20
C GLY A 144 6.09 10.37 6.87
N PHE A 145 6.51 10.62 5.64
CA PHE A 145 7.89 10.52 5.16
C PHE A 145 8.11 11.48 3.98
N ASP A 146 9.36 11.72 3.64
CA ASP A 146 9.79 12.52 2.49
C ASP A 146 9.85 11.61 1.24
N ASN A 147 8.87 11.77 0.36
CA ASN A 147 8.77 10.98 -0.87
C ASN A 147 10.01 11.19 -1.76
N ALA A 148 10.52 12.42 -1.90
CA ALA A 148 11.66 12.71 -2.77
C ALA A 148 12.93 11.98 -2.32
N LYS A 149 13.18 11.94 -0.99
CA LYS A 149 14.31 11.18 -0.43
C LYS A 149 14.13 9.68 -0.61
N ALA A 150 12.92 9.15 -0.41
CA ALA A 150 12.63 7.74 -0.64
C ALA A 150 12.81 7.37 -2.11
N ASP A 151 12.29 8.18 -3.02
CA ASP A 151 12.40 7.96 -4.47
C ASP A 151 13.87 8.00 -4.93
N MET A 152 14.66 8.94 -4.43
CA MET A 152 16.10 8.99 -4.72
C MET A 152 16.82 7.72 -4.25
N ALA A 153 16.44 7.17 -3.10
CA ALA A 153 17.09 6.00 -2.52
C ALA A 153 16.71 4.68 -3.21
N TYR A 154 15.48 4.56 -3.74
CA TYR A 154 14.95 3.29 -4.26
C TYR A 154 14.58 3.32 -5.75
N PHE A 155 14.32 4.49 -6.33
CA PHE A 155 13.86 4.69 -7.70
C PHE A 155 14.64 5.80 -8.41
N PRO A 156 15.98 5.74 -8.43
CA PRO A 156 16.82 6.84 -8.94
C PRO A 156 16.62 7.14 -10.41
N ASP A 157 16.04 6.21 -11.18
CA ASP A 157 15.67 6.41 -12.60
C ASP A 157 14.39 7.27 -12.77
N GLY A 158 13.68 7.60 -11.68
CA GLY A 158 12.48 8.41 -11.69
C GLY A 158 11.24 7.75 -12.30
N ARG A 159 11.32 6.47 -12.69
CA ARG A 159 10.17 5.75 -13.24
C ARG A 159 9.10 5.45 -12.22
N LEU A 160 9.50 5.07 -11.01
CA LEU A 160 8.58 4.82 -9.90
C LEU A 160 8.56 6.03 -8.98
N LYS A 161 7.38 6.32 -8.42
CA LYS A 161 7.21 7.30 -7.34
C LYS A 161 6.53 6.66 -6.15
N SER A 162 7.08 6.90 -4.97
CA SER A 162 6.49 6.43 -3.71
C SER A 162 5.17 7.13 -3.43
N ASN A 163 4.19 6.39 -2.92
CA ASN A 163 2.88 6.87 -2.52
C ASN A 163 2.79 6.90 -0.99
N PHE A 164 2.83 5.73 -0.36
CA PHE A 164 2.84 5.58 1.09
C PHE A 164 3.60 4.31 1.51
N LEU A 165 3.82 4.16 2.81
CA LEU A 165 4.52 3.02 3.41
C LEU A 165 3.55 2.15 4.18
N ILE A 166 3.87 0.85 4.30
CA ILE A 166 3.14 -0.09 5.17
C ILE A 166 4.17 -0.86 5.99
N ASN A 167 4.15 -0.72 7.31
CA ASN A 167 4.81 -1.67 8.21
C ASN A 167 3.97 -2.95 8.25
N ILE A 168 4.60 -4.11 8.13
CA ILE A 168 3.92 -5.41 8.00
C ILE A 168 4.54 -6.41 8.97
N GLY A 169 3.71 -7.18 9.64
CA GLY A 169 4.14 -8.21 10.57
C GLY A 169 2.96 -8.79 11.35
N TYR A 170 3.25 -9.24 12.57
CA TYR A 170 2.27 -9.74 13.53
C TYR A 170 2.14 -8.70 14.65
N GLY A 171 1.04 -7.97 14.68
CA GLY A 171 0.86 -6.80 15.52
C GLY A 171 0.76 -7.12 17.02
N ILE A 172 1.31 -6.25 17.87
CA ILE A 172 1.19 -6.33 19.32
C ILE A 172 0.09 -5.38 19.77
N GLY A 173 -1.05 -5.93 20.19
CA GLY A 173 -2.25 -5.17 20.55
C GLY A 173 -2.20 -4.43 21.90
N ALA A 174 -1.28 -4.79 22.81
CA ALA A 174 -1.28 -4.33 24.19
C ALA A 174 -1.17 -2.79 24.39
N LYS A 175 -0.61 -2.08 23.40
CA LYS A 175 -0.41 -0.61 23.44
C LYS A 175 -1.28 0.15 22.43
N LEU A 176 -2.25 -0.50 21.82
CA LEU A 176 -3.12 0.18 20.87
C LEU A 176 -4.04 1.18 21.60
N PRO A 177 -4.10 2.44 21.13
CA PRO A 177 -5.06 3.40 21.68
C PRO A 177 -6.50 2.98 21.39
N PRO A 178 -7.50 3.54 22.08
CA PRO A 178 -8.90 3.35 21.72
C PRO A 178 -9.13 3.65 20.23
N ARG A 179 -10.13 3.03 19.63
CA ARG A 179 -10.48 3.28 18.23
C ARG A 179 -11.03 4.70 18.07
N ASN A 180 -10.46 5.42 17.14
CA ASN A 180 -10.98 6.74 16.78
C ASN A 180 -12.38 6.64 16.15
N PRO A 181 -13.22 7.69 16.30
CA PRO A 181 -14.55 7.73 15.69
C PRO A 181 -14.49 7.65 14.16
N ARG A 182 -15.63 7.37 13.58
CA ARG A 182 -15.87 7.42 12.13
C ARG A 182 -17.08 8.30 11.85
N PHE A 183 -17.08 8.92 10.71
CA PHE A 183 -18.27 9.61 10.23
C PHE A 183 -19.43 8.62 10.05
N THR A 184 -20.64 9.11 10.27
CA THR A 184 -21.87 8.41 9.93
C THR A 184 -22.13 8.42 8.44
N PHE A 185 -23.07 7.61 7.96
CA PHE A 185 -23.46 7.60 6.55
C PHE A 185 -23.90 9.00 6.07
N ASP A 186 -24.75 9.67 6.85
CA ASP A 186 -25.34 10.95 6.47
C ASP A 186 -24.36 12.12 6.45
N GLU A 187 -23.20 11.99 7.16
CA GLU A 187 -22.14 13.01 7.11
C GLU A 187 -21.33 12.97 5.81
N ILE A 188 -21.22 11.81 5.15
CA ILE A 188 -20.36 11.65 3.97
C ILE A 188 -21.10 11.17 2.72
N CYS A 189 -22.33 10.73 2.84
CA CYS A 189 -23.12 10.21 1.73
C CYS A 189 -24.36 11.07 1.48
N ARG A 190 -24.74 11.21 0.21
CA ARG A 190 -26.00 11.83 -0.20
C ARG A 190 -26.64 10.93 -1.26
N ILE A 191 -27.95 10.75 -1.15
CA ILE A 191 -28.79 10.12 -2.17
C ILE A 191 -29.52 11.24 -2.89
N LEU A 192 -29.31 11.37 -4.19
CA LEU A 192 -29.94 12.43 -5.03
C LEU A 192 -31.04 11.79 -5.88
#